data_4ded6898707c3993dd84067937703f96
#
_entry.id   4ded6898707c3993dd84067937703f96
#
_cell.length_a   1.000
_cell.length_b   1.000
_cell.length_c   1.000
_cell.angle_alpha   90.00
_cell.angle_beta   90.00
_cell.angle_gamma   90.00
#
_symmetry.space_group_name_H-M   'P 1'
#
loop_
_entity.id
_entity.type
_entity.pdbx_description
1 polymer ?
#
loop_
_entity_poly.entity_id
_entity_poly.type
_entity_poly.pdbx_seq_one_letter_code
_entity_poly.pdbx_strand_id
1 'polypeptide(L)'
;MIIIHSSKFVNAELEAEVGPIPPCMLPIGNKKMLELQVGNFRKYFPNEKIIVTLPKYYQLTINEQMVINQLAVSVQRVCDTISFAESMLHVLNIEIDCPTEQIRILQGNRLLNDIPTSDDCIATVDQSRQSDWYDRYQRQDNESRWLGYYCFSSKADLVKALALSTKSFPEAITHYRDSIAMSEVQPTDWYNCSHFRSYFDARSSITTQRSFNALIIKSGIVTKTSNDDIKIQAEIYWFSHLPPKLRRFTPQFIDSGRLQDGITTYYCLEFLPLLPLNELYVHGRNPIWFWRNTFDLIKDYFGHAASQEYLYALDATDMDECRDSLYCKKTLSRLKAYQKSSQIDLHSAIFYQGIKLGSIYDITQECIAKMLKLPKRPVIMHGDLCFSNMLFDTRGRRLKLIDPRGLDCHDNFSIFGDVSYDLAKLAHSVVGMYDFIIAGRFEIIASHEADHAEYIIHFDMDERLERIQAEFLQFRFVDGIEVIDIMPAVVLLFLSMLPLHADRPDRQQAMLINAFRLYKEYVHIHSVEHSSIDNQLVHSEQVYNNILES
;
A
#
# COMPACT_ATOMS: atom_id res chain seq x y z
N MET A 1 -21.33 -19.30 -15.01
CA MET A 1 -20.43 -18.20 -15.39
C MET A 1 -20.69 -16.97 -14.52
N ILE A 2 -19.63 -16.29 -14.08
CA ILE A 2 -19.72 -15.08 -13.23
C ILE A 2 -19.19 -13.89 -14.00
N ILE A 3 -19.89 -12.77 -14.00
CA ILE A 3 -19.49 -11.51 -14.64
C ILE A 3 -19.35 -10.42 -13.57
N ILE A 4 -18.15 -9.90 -13.38
CA ILE A 4 -17.91 -8.71 -12.55
C ILE A 4 -17.90 -7.50 -13.48
N HIS A 5 -18.98 -6.72 -13.44
CA HIS A 5 -19.18 -5.60 -14.35
C HIS A 5 -18.50 -4.31 -13.85
N SER A 6 -17.44 -3.90 -14.53
CA SER A 6 -16.64 -2.72 -14.19
C SER A 6 -16.21 -1.93 -15.43
N SER A 7 -17.10 -1.78 -16.41
CA SER A 7 -16.83 -1.17 -17.72
C SER A 7 -16.79 0.36 -17.71
N LYS A 8 -17.01 1.01 -16.58
CA LYS A 8 -16.91 2.47 -16.40
C LYS A 8 -15.81 2.80 -15.41
N PHE A 9 -15.34 4.04 -15.43
CA PHE A 9 -14.45 4.56 -14.40
C PHE A 9 -15.22 4.91 -13.13
N VAL A 10 -14.52 5.03 -12.02
CA VAL A 10 -15.07 5.56 -10.77
C VAL A 10 -15.59 6.99 -10.98
N ASN A 11 -16.46 7.46 -10.09
CA ASN A 11 -16.96 8.84 -10.18
C ASN A 11 -15.84 9.87 -9.89
N ALA A 12 -16.08 11.13 -10.25
CA ALA A 12 -15.09 12.20 -10.12
C ALA A 12 -14.55 12.39 -8.69
N GLU A 13 -15.35 12.08 -7.65
CA GLU A 13 -14.90 12.17 -6.26
C GLU A 13 -13.84 11.13 -5.93
N LEU A 14 -14.05 9.89 -6.34
CA LEU A 14 -13.09 8.79 -6.14
C LEU A 14 -11.91 8.90 -7.10
N GLU A 15 -12.13 9.37 -8.34
CA GLU A 15 -11.06 9.63 -9.30
C GLU A 15 -10.06 10.66 -8.77
N ALA A 16 -10.52 11.68 -8.09
CA ALA A 16 -9.64 12.67 -7.44
C ALA A 16 -8.73 12.04 -6.37
N GLU A 17 -9.16 10.95 -5.72
CA GLU A 17 -8.38 10.25 -4.69
C GLU A 17 -7.38 9.25 -5.29
N VAL A 18 -7.83 8.41 -6.22
CA VAL A 18 -7.08 7.22 -6.67
C VAL A 18 -6.66 7.29 -8.15
N GLY A 19 -7.04 8.35 -8.86
CA GLY A 19 -6.89 8.46 -10.32
C GLY A 19 -7.98 7.71 -11.10
N PRO A 20 -7.89 7.73 -12.46
CA PRO A 20 -8.90 7.15 -13.35
C PRO A 20 -8.78 5.61 -13.38
N ILE A 21 -9.46 4.93 -12.48
CA ILE A 21 -9.51 3.48 -12.39
C ILE A 21 -10.95 2.96 -12.45
N PRO A 22 -11.17 1.71 -12.95
CA PRO A 22 -12.49 1.07 -12.84
C PRO A 22 -12.79 0.68 -11.38
N PRO A 23 -14.08 0.61 -10.97
CA PRO A 23 -14.46 0.30 -9.60
C PRO A 23 -13.86 -0.98 -9.01
N CYS A 24 -13.72 -2.05 -9.80
CA CYS A 24 -13.10 -3.30 -9.33
C CYS A 24 -11.60 -3.15 -9.00
N MET A 25 -10.95 -2.06 -9.45
CA MET A 25 -9.55 -1.75 -9.16
C MET A 25 -9.36 -0.86 -7.94
N LEU A 26 -10.43 -0.43 -7.26
CA LEU A 26 -10.34 0.36 -6.02
C LEU A 26 -9.48 -0.36 -4.97
N PRO A 27 -8.54 0.36 -4.31
CA PRO A 27 -7.72 -0.22 -3.25
C PRO A 27 -8.52 -0.45 -1.96
N ILE A 28 -8.38 -1.62 -1.36
CA ILE A 28 -8.91 -1.94 -0.03
C ILE A 28 -7.79 -2.59 0.77
N GLY A 29 -7.06 -1.80 1.52
CA GLY A 29 -5.82 -2.22 2.15
C GLY A 29 -4.77 -2.60 1.10
N ASN A 30 -4.08 -3.71 1.30
CA ASN A 30 -3.04 -4.19 0.38
C ASN A 30 -3.59 -4.96 -0.83
N LYS A 31 -4.89 -4.84 -1.14
CA LYS A 31 -5.56 -5.57 -2.23
C LYS A 31 -6.41 -4.64 -3.07
N LYS A 32 -6.64 -5.06 -4.31
CA LYS A 32 -7.71 -4.47 -5.15
C LYS A 32 -9.06 -5.10 -4.80
N MET A 33 -10.15 -4.37 -4.98
CA MET A 33 -11.51 -4.89 -4.78
C MET A 33 -11.74 -6.18 -5.58
N LEU A 34 -11.23 -6.28 -6.80
CA LEU A 34 -11.33 -7.47 -7.64
C LEU A 34 -10.82 -8.74 -6.93
N GLU A 35 -9.71 -8.64 -6.19
CA GLU A 35 -9.13 -9.78 -5.46
C GLU A 35 -10.08 -10.28 -4.36
N LEU A 36 -10.79 -9.36 -3.70
CA LEU A 36 -11.79 -9.70 -2.68
C LEU A 36 -13.04 -10.30 -3.30
N GLN A 37 -13.54 -9.69 -4.39
CA GLN A 37 -14.70 -10.16 -5.13
C GLN A 37 -14.50 -11.59 -5.65
N VAL A 38 -13.38 -11.82 -6.35
CA VAL A 38 -13.06 -13.15 -6.89
C VAL A 38 -12.84 -14.16 -5.76
N GLY A 39 -12.11 -13.77 -4.69
CA GLY A 39 -11.90 -14.63 -3.54
C GLY A 39 -13.21 -15.07 -2.88
N ASN A 40 -14.18 -14.16 -2.78
CA ASN A 40 -15.49 -14.49 -2.23
C ASN A 40 -16.29 -15.41 -3.17
N PHE A 41 -16.30 -15.14 -4.49
CA PHE A 41 -16.96 -16.05 -5.45
C PHE A 41 -16.34 -17.45 -5.44
N ARG A 42 -15.01 -17.58 -5.35
CA ARG A 42 -14.33 -18.88 -5.34
C ARG A 42 -14.67 -19.75 -4.12
N LYS A 43 -15.10 -19.16 -3.00
CA LYS A 43 -15.58 -19.91 -1.83
C LYS A 43 -16.86 -20.68 -2.13
N TYR A 44 -17.76 -20.12 -2.94
CA TYR A 44 -19.06 -20.69 -3.26
C TYR A 44 -19.07 -21.40 -4.62
N PHE A 45 -18.27 -20.91 -5.57
CA PHE A 45 -18.25 -21.36 -6.97
C PHE A 45 -16.80 -21.54 -7.46
N PRO A 46 -16.05 -22.55 -6.94
CA PRO A 46 -14.60 -22.67 -7.17
C PRO A 46 -14.21 -22.87 -8.63
N ASN A 47 -15.05 -23.53 -9.42
CA ASN A 47 -14.75 -23.94 -10.80
C ASN A 47 -15.43 -23.06 -11.86
N GLU A 48 -16.24 -22.06 -11.48
CA GLU A 48 -16.94 -21.24 -12.46
C GLU A 48 -15.97 -20.27 -13.16
N LYS A 49 -16.18 -20.11 -14.47
CA LYS A 49 -15.48 -19.07 -15.24
C LYS A 49 -15.88 -17.70 -14.71
N ILE A 50 -14.87 -16.86 -14.39
CA ILE A 50 -15.08 -15.48 -13.95
C ILE A 50 -14.57 -14.55 -15.06
N ILE A 51 -15.42 -13.60 -15.45
CA ILE A 51 -15.12 -12.56 -16.43
C ILE A 51 -15.21 -11.22 -15.70
N VAL A 52 -14.21 -10.36 -15.90
CA VAL A 52 -14.27 -8.96 -15.49
C VAL A 52 -14.37 -8.07 -16.71
N THR A 53 -15.35 -7.16 -16.73
CA THR A 53 -15.41 -6.14 -17.78
C THR A 53 -14.62 -4.91 -17.36
N LEU A 54 -13.85 -4.36 -18.28
CA LEU A 54 -13.10 -3.13 -18.06
C LEU A 54 -13.41 -2.11 -19.17
N PRO A 55 -13.26 -0.80 -18.92
CA PRO A 55 -13.41 0.22 -19.94
C PRO A 55 -12.50 -0.05 -21.15
N LYS A 56 -12.98 0.19 -22.37
CA LYS A 56 -12.27 -0.12 -23.62
C LYS A 56 -10.85 0.43 -23.65
N TYR A 57 -10.65 1.64 -23.16
CA TYR A 57 -9.38 2.36 -23.20
C TYR A 57 -8.56 2.28 -21.90
N TYR A 58 -9.03 1.52 -20.90
CA TYR A 58 -8.27 1.35 -19.66
C TYR A 58 -7.05 0.46 -19.91
N GLN A 59 -5.86 1.00 -19.78
CA GLN A 59 -4.61 0.26 -19.91
C GLN A 59 -4.28 -0.40 -18.56
N LEU A 60 -4.18 -1.72 -18.54
CA LEU A 60 -3.70 -2.43 -17.37
C LEU A 60 -2.23 -2.13 -17.12
N THR A 61 -1.85 -1.87 -15.88
CA THR A 61 -0.43 -1.94 -15.50
C THR A 61 0.04 -3.40 -15.50
N ILE A 62 1.34 -3.59 -15.52
CA ILE A 62 1.94 -4.93 -15.40
C ILE A 62 1.48 -5.59 -14.08
N ASN A 63 1.50 -4.85 -12.97
CA ASN A 63 0.98 -5.34 -11.69
C ASN A 63 -0.51 -5.75 -11.74
N GLU A 64 -1.34 -5.02 -12.45
CA GLU A 64 -2.75 -5.37 -12.62
C GLU A 64 -2.93 -6.61 -13.48
N GLN A 65 -2.12 -6.76 -14.53
CA GLN A 65 -2.10 -7.96 -15.35
C GLN A 65 -1.65 -9.20 -14.54
N MET A 66 -0.64 -9.06 -13.68
CA MET A 66 -0.24 -10.13 -12.75
C MET A 66 -1.41 -10.55 -11.84
N VAL A 67 -2.12 -9.59 -11.24
CA VAL A 67 -3.30 -9.88 -10.41
C VAL A 67 -4.35 -10.66 -11.20
N ILE A 68 -4.68 -10.21 -12.40
CA ILE A 68 -5.66 -10.86 -13.28
C ILE A 68 -5.24 -12.30 -13.60
N ASN A 69 -3.97 -12.50 -13.92
CA ASN A 69 -3.41 -13.83 -14.20
C ASN A 69 -3.46 -14.75 -12.96
N GLN A 70 -3.05 -14.24 -11.78
CA GLN A 70 -3.09 -14.98 -10.51
C GLN A 70 -4.51 -15.38 -10.10
N LEU A 71 -5.50 -14.52 -10.38
CA LEU A 71 -6.90 -14.80 -10.10
C LEU A 71 -7.56 -15.71 -11.13
N ALA A 72 -6.88 -16.03 -12.24
CA ALA A 72 -7.40 -16.81 -13.36
C ALA A 72 -8.74 -16.28 -13.85
N VAL A 73 -8.87 -14.95 -14.06
CA VAL A 73 -10.06 -14.30 -14.58
C VAL A 73 -9.84 -13.86 -16.03
N SER A 74 -10.89 -13.90 -16.83
CA SER A 74 -10.89 -13.40 -18.20
C SER A 74 -11.29 -11.93 -18.23
N VAL A 75 -10.61 -11.12 -19.06
CA VAL A 75 -10.92 -9.69 -19.24
C VAL A 75 -11.66 -9.48 -20.53
N GLN A 76 -12.79 -8.78 -20.48
CA GLN A 76 -13.48 -8.27 -21.66
C GLN A 76 -13.49 -6.74 -21.66
N ARG A 77 -13.15 -6.15 -22.79
CA ARG A 77 -13.10 -4.70 -22.98
C ARG A 77 -14.44 -4.22 -23.52
N VAL A 78 -15.06 -3.29 -22.79
CA VAL A 78 -16.39 -2.78 -23.12
C VAL A 78 -16.35 -1.26 -23.23
N CYS A 79 -17.08 -0.70 -24.17
CA CYS A 79 -17.21 0.75 -24.32
C CYS A 79 -17.90 1.32 -23.06
N ASP A 80 -17.35 2.36 -22.47
CA ASP A 80 -17.84 3.01 -21.24
C ASP A 80 -19.09 3.88 -21.47
N THR A 81 -19.41 4.18 -22.73
CA THR A 81 -20.59 5.00 -23.10
C THR A 81 -21.88 4.20 -23.27
N ILE A 82 -21.79 2.87 -23.37
CA ILE A 82 -22.99 2.03 -23.53
C ILE A 82 -23.69 1.78 -22.19
N SER A 83 -24.96 1.40 -22.26
CA SER A 83 -25.76 1.06 -21.06
C SER A 83 -25.26 -0.22 -20.39
N PHE A 84 -25.71 -0.47 -19.16
CA PHE A 84 -25.42 -1.72 -18.48
C PHE A 84 -26.01 -2.94 -19.23
N ALA A 85 -27.23 -2.80 -19.75
CA ALA A 85 -27.88 -3.86 -20.53
C ALA A 85 -27.11 -4.17 -21.82
N GLU A 86 -26.70 -3.15 -22.58
CA GLU A 86 -25.88 -3.31 -23.79
C GLU A 86 -24.53 -3.97 -23.47
N SER A 87 -23.90 -3.57 -22.35
CA SER A 87 -22.65 -4.17 -21.90
C SER A 87 -22.80 -5.66 -21.59
N MET A 88 -23.88 -6.05 -20.91
CA MET A 88 -24.15 -7.46 -20.61
C MET A 88 -24.45 -8.25 -21.88
N LEU A 89 -25.26 -7.71 -22.78
CA LEU A 89 -25.54 -8.34 -24.06
C LEU A 89 -24.26 -8.56 -24.89
N HIS A 90 -23.37 -7.57 -24.91
CA HIS A 90 -22.07 -7.69 -25.56
C HIS A 90 -21.21 -8.83 -24.99
N VAL A 91 -21.09 -8.91 -23.66
CA VAL A 91 -20.32 -9.96 -22.98
C VAL A 91 -20.90 -11.34 -23.26
N LEU A 92 -22.23 -11.50 -23.17
CA LEU A 92 -22.89 -12.78 -23.38
C LEU A 92 -22.80 -13.27 -24.83
N ASN A 93 -22.77 -12.36 -25.80
CA ASN A 93 -22.61 -12.68 -27.22
C ASN A 93 -21.16 -13.09 -27.58
N ILE A 94 -20.15 -12.58 -26.89
CA ILE A 94 -18.76 -13.03 -27.07
C ILE A 94 -18.58 -14.45 -26.50
N GLU A 95 -19.24 -14.77 -25.41
CA GLU A 95 -19.14 -16.04 -24.68
C GLU A 95 -20.13 -17.11 -25.19
N ILE A 96 -20.35 -17.19 -26.50
CA ILE A 96 -21.34 -18.11 -27.13
C ILE A 96 -21.06 -19.58 -26.75
N ASP A 97 -19.79 -19.98 -26.73
CA ASP A 97 -19.37 -21.37 -26.49
C ASP A 97 -19.29 -21.75 -25.00
N CYS A 98 -19.73 -20.87 -24.09
CA CYS A 98 -19.72 -21.21 -22.67
C CYS A 98 -20.85 -22.19 -22.34
N PRO A 99 -20.53 -23.41 -21.89
CA PRO A 99 -21.52 -24.47 -21.69
C PRO A 99 -22.45 -24.23 -20.49
N THR A 100 -22.18 -23.24 -19.65
CA THR A 100 -22.97 -22.94 -18.47
C THR A 100 -24.16 -22.06 -18.81
N GLU A 101 -25.36 -22.59 -18.58
CA GLU A 101 -26.65 -21.87 -18.71
C GLU A 101 -26.77 -20.76 -17.65
N GLN A 102 -26.22 -20.99 -16.45
CA GLN A 102 -26.37 -20.09 -15.31
C GLN A 102 -25.41 -18.91 -15.37
N ILE A 103 -25.96 -17.70 -15.22
CA ILE A 103 -25.22 -16.43 -15.26
C ILE A 103 -25.39 -15.72 -13.94
N ARG A 104 -24.26 -15.35 -13.31
CA ARG A 104 -24.20 -14.47 -12.13
C ARG A 104 -23.52 -13.17 -12.50
N ILE A 105 -24.12 -12.05 -12.11
CA ILE A 105 -23.60 -10.71 -12.40
C ILE A 105 -23.42 -9.96 -11.09
N LEU A 106 -22.23 -9.37 -10.89
CA LEU A 106 -21.94 -8.46 -9.80
C LEU A 106 -21.45 -7.13 -10.37
N GLN A 107 -22.01 -6.01 -9.92
CA GLN A 107 -21.46 -4.69 -10.22
C GLN A 107 -20.10 -4.51 -9.56
N GLY A 108 -19.12 -3.98 -10.29
CA GLY A 108 -17.72 -3.87 -9.88
C GLY A 108 -17.48 -2.98 -8.65
N ASN A 109 -18.42 -2.12 -8.29
CA ASN A 109 -18.40 -1.27 -7.10
C ASN A 109 -19.10 -1.90 -5.87
N ARG A 110 -19.41 -3.18 -5.92
CA ARG A 110 -20.04 -3.94 -4.83
C ARG A 110 -19.13 -5.05 -4.33
N LEU A 111 -19.12 -5.25 -3.03
CA LEU A 111 -18.45 -6.39 -2.41
C LEU A 111 -19.48 -7.13 -1.56
N LEU A 112 -19.68 -8.41 -1.84
CA LEU A 112 -20.52 -9.31 -1.07
C LEU A 112 -19.62 -10.36 -0.42
N ASN A 113 -19.67 -10.48 0.89
CA ASN A 113 -19.01 -11.57 1.61
C ASN A 113 -19.92 -12.78 1.74
N ASP A 114 -21.21 -12.53 1.78
CA ASP A 114 -22.28 -13.54 1.78
C ASP A 114 -22.95 -13.54 0.39
N ILE A 115 -22.52 -14.48 -0.47
CA ILE A 115 -22.99 -14.55 -1.87
C ILE A 115 -24.21 -15.46 -1.95
N PRO A 116 -25.37 -14.96 -2.42
CA PRO A 116 -26.55 -15.79 -2.63
C PRO A 116 -26.29 -16.92 -3.64
N THR A 117 -26.68 -18.13 -3.29
CA THR A 117 -26.51 -19.33 -4.13
C THR A 117 -27.78 -19.75 -4.86
N SER A 118 -28.89 -19.11 -4.53
CA SER A 118 -30.18 -19.39 -5.21
C SER A 118 -30.14 -18.98 -6.68
N ASP A 119 -30.87 -19.74 -7.50
CA ASP A 119 -31.09 -19.42 -8.91
C ASP A 119 -32.17 -18.35 -9.05
N ASP A 120 -32.14 -17.64 -10.18
CA ASP A 120 -33.14 -16.63 -10.54
C ASP A 120 -33.43 -15.68 -9.36
N CYS A 121 -32.39 -14.96 -8.93
CA CYS A 121 -32.55 -14.05 -7.81
C CYS A 121 -31.93 -12.68 -8.07
N ILE A 122 -32.45 -11.68 -7.36
CA ILE A 122 -31.91 -10.32 -7.27
C ILE A 122 -31.60 -10.05 -5.83
N ALA A 123 -30.34 -9.61 -5.57
CA ALA A 123 -29.98 -9.15 -4.23
C ALA A 123 -30.56 -7.76 -3.99
N THR A 124 -31.28 -7.61 -2.87
CA THR A 124 -31.94 -6.38 -2.44
C THR A 124 -31.47 -5.94 -1.07
N VAL A 125 -31.66 -4.67 -0.77
CA VAL A 125 -31.31 -4.06 0.53
C VAL A 125 -32.56 -3.86 1.36
N ASP A 126 -32.50 -4.20 2.65
CA ASP A 126 -33.55 -3.85 3.61
C ASP A 126 -33.51 -2.33 3.89
N GLN A 127 -34.62 -1.64 3.61
CA GLN A 127 -34.75 -0.20 3.82
C GLN A 127 -34.59 0.23 5.29
N SER A 128 -34.85 -0.66 6.24
CA SER A 128 -34.76 -0.36 7.67
C SER A 128 -33.30 -0.20 8.16
N ARG A 129 -32.34 -0.80 7.47
CA ARG A 129 -30.90 -0.78 7.82
C ARG A 129 -30.10 0.35 7.17
N GLN A 130 -30.73 1.18 6.35
CA GLN A 130 -30.03 2.25 5.64
C GLN A 130 -29.96 3.51 6.50
N SER A 131 -28.78 3.77 7.06
CA SER A 131 -28.47 4.95 7.85
C SER A 131 -28.15 6.21 7.02
N ASP A 132 -27.99 6.10 5.70
CA ASP A 132 -27.46 7.18 4.87
C ASP A 132 -28.54 8.01 4.21
N TRP A 133 -28.60 9.32 4.58
CA TRP A 133 -29.52 10.30 3.99
C TRP A 133 -29.25 10.55 2.49
N TYR A 134 -27.98 10.40 2.02
CA TYR A 134 -27.59 10.59 0.62
C TYR A 134 -28.22 9.51 -0.28
N ASP A 135 -28.20 8.29 0.15
CA ASP A 135 -28.87 7.19 -0.51
C ASP A 135 -30.40 7.33 -0.52
N ARG A 136 -30.99 8.00 0.47
CA ARG A 136 -32.45 8.28 0.53
C ARG A 136 -32.89 9.36 -0.45
N TYR A 137 -32.01 10.32 -0.78
CA TYR A 137 -32.39 11.48 -1.61
C TYR A 137 -32.38 11.18 -3.12
N GLN A 138 -31.61 10.19 -3.58
CA GLN A 138 -31.58 9.79 -4.99
C GLN A 138 -32.68 8.76 -5.36
N ARG A 139 -33.57 8.40 -4.43
CA ARG A 139 -34.47 7.25 -4.58
C ARG A 139 -35.91 7.64 -4.77
N GLN A 140 -36.33 7.69 -6.01
CA GLN A 140 -37.76 7.67 -6.36
C GLN A 140 -38.22 6.37 -7.06
N ASP A 141 -37.30 5.42 -7.39
CA ASP A 141 -37.61 4.23 -8.18
C ASP A 141 -37.31 2.91 -7.44
N ASN A 142 -38.03 1.83 -7.84
CA ASN A 142 -37.84 0.46 -7.31
C ASN A 142 -36.40 -0.10 -7.48
N GLU A 143 -35.64 0.43 -8.45
CA GLU A 143 -34.23 0.09 -8.72
C GLU A 143 -33.28 0.44 -7.56
N SER A 144 -33.66 1.39 -6.74
CA SER A 144 -32.87 1.85 -5.58
C SER A 144 -32.70 0.78 -4.48
N ARG A 145 -33.41 -0.34 -4.59
CA ARG A 145 -33.31 -1.48 -3.68
C ARG A 145 -32.30 -2.52 -4.12
N TRP A 146 -31.91 -2.53 -5.39
CA TRP A 146 -31.03 -3.56 -5.93
C TRP A 146 -29.58 -3.33 -5.53
N LEU A 147 -29.02 -4.39 -4.97
CA LEU A 147 -27.66 -4.36 -4.44
C LEU A 147 -26.60 -4.51 -5.54
N GLY A 148 -27.01 -4.84 -6.77
CA GLY A 148 -26.11 -5.01 -7.91
C GLY A 148 -25.57 -6.44 -8.07
N TYR A 149 -26.19 -7.42 -7.41
CA TYR A 149 -25.97 -8.85 -7.66
C TYR A 149 -27.25 -9.46 -8.22
N TYR A 150 -27.07 -10.24 -9.30
CA TYR A 150 -28.13 -10.90 -10.05
C TYR A 150 -27.73 -12.32 -10.43
N CYS A 151 -28.67 -13.26 -10.36
CA CYS A 151 -28.48 -14.63 -10.84
C CYS A 151 -29.60 -15.00 -11.79
N PHE A 152 -29.25 -15.64 -12.90
CA PHE A 152 -30.13 -16.08 -13.97
C PHE A 152 -29.84 -17.55 -14.29
N SER A 153 -30.86 -18.40 -14.33
CA SER A 153 -30.72 -19.83 -14.67
C SER A 153 -30.61 -20.06 -16.18
N SER A 154 -31.19 -19.17 -17.00
CA SER A 154 -31.21 -19.29 -18.46
C SER A 154 -30.46 -18.14 -19.13
N LYS A 155 -29.33 -18.45 -19.75
CA LYS A 155 -28.56 -17.51 -20.58
C LYS A 155 -29.39 -17.06 -21.81
N ALA A 156 -30.14 -17.98 -22.42
CA ALA A 156 -30.93 -17.69 -23.64
C ALA A 156 -32.04 -16.67 -23.34
N ASP A 157 -32.80 -16.85 -22.24
CA ASP A 157 -33.86 -15.93 -21.85
C ASP A 157 -33.28 -14.57 -21.41
N LEU A 158 -32.12 -14.56 -20.75
CA LEU A 158 -31.44 -13.32 -20.40
C LEU A 158 -30.99 -12.53 -21.65
N VAL A 159 -30.38 -13.20 -22.64
CA VAL A 159 -30.00 -12.58 -23.91
C VAL A 159 -31.22 -12.01 -24.65
N LYS A 160 -32.31 -12.76 -24.69
CA LYS A 160 -33.59 -12.31 -25.28
C LYS A 160 -34.11 -11.05 -24.56
N ALA A 161 -34.18 -11.08 -23.24
CA ALA A 161 -34.63 -9.96 -22.43
C ALA A 161 -33.78 -8.70 -22.62
N LEU A 162 -32.46 -8.85 -22.62
CA LEU A 162 -31.51 -7.76 -22.87
C LEU A 162 -31.65 -7.20 -24.30
N ALA A 163 -31.88 -8.04 -25.30
CA ALA A 163 -32.08 -7.61 -26.70
C ALA A 163 -33.36 -6.78 -26.88
N LEU A 164 -34.40 -7.06 -26.09
CA LEU A 164 -35.67 -6.31 -26.11
C LEU A 164 -35.55 -4.94 -25.42
N SER A 165 -34.65 -4.78 -24.48
CA SER A 165 -34.50 -3.58 -23.67
C SER A 165 -33.04 -3.18 -23.47
N THR A 166 -32.33 -2.91 -24.57
CA THR A 166 -30.87 -2.60 -24.55
C THR A 166 -30.52 -1.36 -23.76
N LYS A 167 -31.40 -0.38 -23.62
CA LYS A 167 -31.15 0.89 -22.92
C LYS A 167 -31.44 0.84 -21.42
N SER A 168 -32.28 -0.13 -20.99
CA SER A 168 -32.77 -0.19 -19.62
C SER A 168 -32.64 -1.62 -19.06
N PHE A 169 -31.70 -1.82 -18.16
CA PHE A 169 -31.54 -3.12 -17.50
C PHE A 169 -32.74 -3.51 -16.64
N PRO A 170 -33.42 -2.61 -15.91
CA PRO A 170 -34.66 -2.94 -15.21
C PRO A 170 -35.79 -3.43 -16.10
N GLU A 171 -35.93 -2.83 -17.30
CA GLU A 171 -36.91 -3.36 -18.28
C GLU A 171 -36.50 -4.76 -18.76
N ALA A 172 -35.22 -5.01 -18.99
CA ALA A 172 -34.74 -6.35 -19.32
C ALA A 172 -35.05 -7.36 -18.20
N ILE A 173 -34.90 -6.98 -16.93
CA ILE A 173 -35.30 -7.82 -15.79
C ILE A 173 -36.82 -8.10 -15.83
N THR A 174 -37.63 -7.11 -16.17
CA THR A 174 -39.07 -7.30 -16.32
C THR A 174 -39.39 -8.34 -17.42
N HIS A 175 -38.77 -8.19 -18.59
CA HIS A 175 -38.92 -9.17 -19.67
C HIS A 175 -38.42 -10.58 -19.31
N TYR A 176 -37.34 -10.68 -18.51
CA TYR A 176 -36.89 -11.97 -18.02
C TYR A 176 -37.91 -12.59 -17.06
N ARG A 177 -38.49 -11.79 -16.17
CA ARG A 177 -39.54 -12.22 -15.22
C ARG A 177 -40.84 -12.69 -15.89
N ASP A 178 -41.11 -12.22 -17.10
CA ASP A 178 -42.26 -12.71 -17.90
C ASP A 178 -42.11 -14.21 -18.29
N SER A 179 -40.87 -14.69 -18.37
CA SER A 179 -40.53 -16.07 -18.72
C SER A 179 -40.16 -16.93 -17.52
N ILE A 180 -39.38 -16.36 -16.57
CA ILE A 180 -38.81 -17.07 -15.41
C ILE A 180 -38.98 -16.20 -14.17
N ALA A 181 -39.65 -16.75 -13.14
CA ALA A 181 -39.86 -16.04 -11.88
C ALA A 181 -38.54 -15.81 -11.15
N MET A 182 -38.31 -14.59 -10.67
CA MET A 182 -37.11 -14.23 -9.87
C MET A 182 -37.50 -13.94 -8.43
N SER A 183 -36.70 -14.46 -7.50
CA SER A 183 -36.81 -14.18 -6.07
C SER A 183 -35.98 -12.97 -5.66
N GLU A 184 -36.37 -12.30 -4.58
CA GLU A 184 -35.56 -11.29 -3.94
C GLU A 184 -34.84 -11.90 -2.74
N VAL A 185 -33.52 -11.67 -2.63
CA VAL A 185 -32.66 -12.17 -1.55
C VAL A 185 -31.97 -11.01 -0.87
N GLN A 186 -31.79 -11.12 0.44
CA GLN A 186 -31.15 -10.06 1.25
C GLN A 186 -29.85 -10.57 1.84
N PRO A 187 -28.68 -10.33 1.21
CA PRO A 187 -27.38 -10.63 1.79
C PRO A 187 -27.17 -9.85 3.09
N THR A 188 -26.53 -10.49 4.06
CA THR A 188 -26.32 -9.91 5.40
C THR A 188 -25.00 -9.14 5.52
N ASP A 189 -23.98 -9.52 4.72
CA ASP A 189 -22.63 -8.93 4.75
C ASP A 189 -22.22 -8.47 3.35
N TRP A 190 -22.36 -7.19 3.12
CA TRP A 190 -22.07 -6.55 1.83
C TRP A 190 -21.63 -5.10 2.00
N TYR A 191 -20.92 -4.57 1.00
CA TYR A 191 -20.41 -3.19 0.97
C TYR A 191 -20.71 -2.53 -0.38
N ASN A 192 -21.01 -1.23 -0.29
CA ASN A 192 -21.16 -0.35 -1.43
C ASN A 192 -19.95 0.58 -1.55
N CYS A 193 -19.25 0.56 -2.67
CA CYS A 193 -18.10 1.41 -2.93
C CYS A 193 -18.33 2.37 -4.12
N SER A 194 -19.59 2.78 -4.36
CA SER A 194 -19.96 3.66 -5.49
C SER A 194 -19.58 5.11 -5.26
N HIS A 195 -19.57 5.56 -4.00
CA HIS A 195 -19.38 6.95 -3.61
C HIS A 195 -18.28 7.06 -2.56
N PHE A 196 -17.68 8.23 -2.46
CA PHE A 196 -16.60 8.53 -1.53
C PHE A 196 -16.90 8.02 -0.10
N ARG A 197 -18.01 8.46 0.49
CA ARG A 197 -18.35 8.09 1.87
C ARG A 197 -18.52 6.60 2.04
N SER A 198 -19.34 5.96 1.23
CA SER A 198 -19.62 4.53 1.34
C SER A 198 -18.39 3.66 1.09
N TYR A 199 -17.47 4.13 0.24
CA TYR A 199 -16.17 3.47 0.03
C TYR A 199 -15.30 3.54 1.28
N PHE A 200 -15.21 4.69 1.96
CA PHE A 200 -14.42 4.82 3.19
C PHE A 200 -15.05 4.08 4.38
N ASP A 201 -16.38 4.03 4.46
CA ASP A 201 -17.09 3.22 5.46
C ASP A 201 -16.81 1.72 5.25
N ALA A 202 -16.86 1.24 4.00
CA ALA A 202 -16.50 -0.13 3.64
C ALA A 202 -15.04 -0.44 3.99
N ARG A 203 -14.12 0.44 3.61
CA ARG A 203 -12.69 0.30 3.92
C ARG A 203 -12.45 0.17 5.41
N SER A 204 -12.98 1.11 6.20
CA SER A 204 -12.77 1.10 7.66
C SER A 204 -13.27 -0.21 8.27
N SER A 205 -14.42 -0.71 7.84
CA SER A 205 -14.94 -1.99 8.31
C SER A 205 -14.06 -3.19 7.94
N ILE A 206 -13.57 -3.24 6.69
CA ILE A 206 -12.80 -4.38 6.17
C ILE A 206 -11.36 -4.38 6.70
N THR A 207 -10.72 -3.22 6.81
CA THR A 207 -9.31 -3.11 7.19
C THR A 207 -9.09 -3.24 8.69
N THR A 208 -10.00 -2.76 9.53
CA THR A 208 -9.90 -2.86 10.99
C THR A 208 -10.07 -4.28 11.52
N GLN A 209 -10.82 -5.13 10.83
CA GLN A 209 -11.00 -6.54 11.23
C GLN A 209 -9.72 -7.40 11.16
N ARG A 210 -8.63 -6.91 10.56
CA ARG A 210 -7.40 -7.67 10.28
C ARG A 210 -6.16 -7.20 11.04
N SER A 211 -6.26 -6.16 11.89
CA SER A 211 -5.09 -5.62 12.58
C SER A 211 -4.84 -6.33 13.91
N PHE A 212 -3.56 -6.58 14.25
CA PHE A 212 -3.13 -7.09 15.56
C PHE A 212 -3.39 -6.09 16.70
N ASN A 213 -3.64 -4.83 16.40
CA ASN A 213 -4.13 -3.82 17.32
C ASN A 213 -5.64 -3.73 17.14
N ALA A 214 -6.39 -3.73 18.21
CA ALA A 214 -7.82 -3.51 18.12
C ALA A 214 -8.08 -2.03 17.79
N LEU A 215 -8.46 -1.77 16.53
CA LEU A 215 -8.92 -0.48 16.08
C LEU A 215 -10.44 -0.49 16.03
N ILE A 216 -11.07 0.43 16.74
CA ILE A 216 -12.52 0.62 16.72
C ILE A 216 -12.81 2.01 16.17
N ILE A 217 -13.59 2.08 15.08
CA ILE A 217 -14.05 3.34 14.52
C ILE A 217 -15.53 3.51 14.83
N LYS A 218 -15.85 4.56 15.59
CA LYS A 218 -17.23 4.87 15.96
C LYS A 218 -17.44 6.38 16.04
N SER A 219 -18.49 6.87 15.41
CA SER A 219 -18.90 8.29 15.49
C SER A 219 -17.78 9.27 15.12
N GLY A 220 -16.96 8.94 14.11
CA GLY A 220 -15.86 9.82 13.69
C GLY A 220 -14.62 9.79 14.59
N ILE A 221 -14.52 8.82 15.49
CA ILE A 221 -13.39 8.62 16.41
C ILE A 221 -12.77 7.25 16.16
N VAL A 222 -11.45 7.22 16.09
CA VAL A 222 -10.63 5.99 16.08
C VAL A 222 -10.14 5.76 17.48
N THR A 223 -10.51 4.64 18.08
CA THR A 223 -9.93 4.16 19.35
C THR A 223 -8.93 3.05 19.04
N LYS A 224 -7.68 3.24 19.45
CA LYS A 224 -6.61 2.24 19.31
C LYS A 224 -6.23 1.67 20.66
N THR A 225 -6.12 0.33 20.72
CA THR A 225 -5.59 -0.41 21.85
C THR A 225 -4.51 -1.38 21.36
N SER A 226 -3.61 -1.81 22.22
CA SER A 226 -2.61 -2.83 21.92
C SER A 226 -2.31 -3.67 23.17
N ASN A 227 -1.84 -4.89 22.95
CA ASN A 227 -1.28 -5.72 24.02
C ASN A 227 0.11 -5.25 24.47
N ASP A 228 0.76 -4.39 23.67
CA ASP A 228 2.02 -3.74 24.01
C ASP A 228 1.73 -2.37 24.63
N ASP A 229 1.69 -2.34 25.96
CA ASP A 229 1.36 -1.15 26.75
C ASP A 229 2.43 -0.04 26.58
N ILE A 230 3.71 -0.41 26.48
CA ILE A 230 4.81 0.56 26.29
C ILE A 230 4.64 1.27 24.95
N LYS A 231 4.33 0.52 23.89
CA LYS A 231 4.12 1.08 22.56
C LYS A 231 2.95 2.09 22.54
N ILE A 232 1.81 1.74 23.13
CA ILE A 232 0.65 2.63 23.19
C ILE A 232 0.96 3.89 23.99
N GLN A 233 1.63 3.76 25.13
CA GLN A 233 2.03 4.91 25.94
C GLN A 233 3.03 5.82 25.21
N ALA A 234 3.95 5.24 24.44
CA ALA A 234 4.89 6.00 23.61
C ALA A 234 4.18 6.81 22.51
N GLU A 235 3.21 6.21 21.82
CA GLU A 235 2.38 6.90 20.83
C GLU A 235 1.58 8.05 21.49
N ILE A 236 0.97 7.82 22.67
CA ILE A 236 0.28 8.85 23.46
C ILE A 236 1.24 10.00 23.81
N TYR A 237 2.43 9.66 24.29
CA TYR A 237 3.44 10.65 24.63
C TYR A 237 3.79 11.53 23.42
N TRP A 238 4.03 10.91 22.28
CA TRP A 238 4.38 11.62 21.06
C TRP A 238 3.28 12.61 20.64
N PHE A 239 2.01 12.17 20.53
CA PHE A 239 0.88 13.03 20.15
C PHE A 239 0.68 14.20 21.14
N SER A 240 0.81 13.92 22.43
CA SER A 240 0.58 14.92 23.49
C SER A 240 1.68 15.98 23.56
N HIS A 241 2.93 15.64 23.21
CA HIS A 241 4.09 16.53 23.33
C HIS A 241 4.47 17.22 22.03
N LEU A 242 3.72 16.98 20.93
CA LEU A 242 3.98 17.69 19.67
C LEU A 242 3.78 19.20 19.81
N PRO A 243 4.73 20.01 19.31
CA PRO A 243 4.56 21.45 19.18
C PRO A 243 3.34 21.81 18.32
N PRO A 244 2.69 22.96 18.59
CA PRO A 244 1.46 23.37 17.88
C PRO A 244 1.60 23.38 16.35
N LYS A 245 2.77 23.80 15.81
CA LYS A 245 3.02 23.86 14.36
C LYS A 245 3.04 22.47 13.72
N LEU A 246 3.42 21.41 14.45
CA LEU A 246 3.45 20.04 13.96
C LEU A 246 2.10 19.31 14.10
N ARG A 247 1.23 19.74 15.00
CA ARG A 247 -0.11 19.13 15.18
C ARG A 247 -0.97 19.21 13.92
N ARG A 248 -0.71 20.15 13.01
CA ARG A 248 -1.39 20.20 11.71
C ARG A 248 -1.13 18.97 10.83
N PHE A 249 -0.02 18.28 11.06
CA PHE A 249 0.35 17.06 10.34
C PHE A 249 -0.17 15.78 10.98
N THR A 250 -1.00 15.86 12.00
CA THR A 250 -1.59 14.71 12.67
C THR A 250 -3.11 14.80 12.68
N PRO A 251 -3.84 13.67 12.83
CA PRO A 251 -5.22 13.72 13.30
C PRO A 251 -5.27 14.44 14.66
N GLN A 252 -6.44 14.98 15.01
CA GLN A 252 -6.63 15.54 16.34
C GLN A 252 -6.51 14.42 17.39
N PHE A 253 -5.62 14.59 18.35
CA PHE A 253 -5.57 13.75 19.55
C PHE A 253 -6.70 14.17 20.48
N ILE A 254 -7.62 13.22 20.81
CA ILE A 254 -8.87 13.52 21.52
C ILE A 254 -8.76 13.13 22.99
N ASP A 255 -8.36 11.88 23.24
CA ASP A 255 -8.36 11.32 24.59
C ASP A 255 -7.39 10.15 24.72
N SER A 256 -6.99 9.81 25.95
CA SER A 256 -6.23 8.61 26.26
C SER A 256 -6.50 8.18 27.69
N GLY A 257 -6.37 6.89 27.96
CA GLY A 257 -6.61 6.36 29.30
C GLY A 257 -6.52 4.84 29.36
N ARG A 258 -7.18 4.26 30.37
CA ARG A 258 -7.35 2.82 30.48
C ARG A 258 -8.80 2.44 30.30
N LEU A 259 -9.05 1.29 29.66
CA LEU A 259 -10.39 0.73 29.51
C LEU A 259 -10.99 0.32 30.87
N GLN A 260 -12.25 -0.10 30.86
CA GLN A 260 -12.96 -0.51 32.07
C GLN A 260 -12.32 -1.71 32.80
N ASP A 261 -11.49 -2.49 32.12
CA ASP A 261 -10.69 -3.57 32.70
C ASP A 261 -9.54 -3.07 33.61
N GLY A 262 -9.26 -1.76 33.61
CA GLY A 262 -8.19 -1.12 34.38
C GLY A 262 -6.77 -1.45 33.91
N ILE A 263 -6.62 -2.29 32.87
CA ILE A 263 -5.33 -2.84 32.37
C ILE A 263 -5.00 -2.31 30.99
N THR A 264 -5.94 -2.39 30.06
CA THR A 264 -5.71 -2.06 28.65
C THR A 264 -5.65 -0.55 28.43
N THR A 265 -4.51 -0.05 27.99
CA THR A 265 -4.32 1.36 27.61
C THR A 265 -4.91 1.63 26.23
N TYR A 266 -5.57 2.76 26.07
CA TYR A 266 -6.11 3.24 24.80
C TYR A 266 -5.77 4.71 24.54
N TYR A 267 -5.87 5.09 23.28
CA TYR A 267 -6.01 6.48 22.89
C TYR A 267 -7.03 6.66 21.74
N CYS A 268 -7.53 7.87 21.63
CA CYS A 268 -8.52 8.27 20.63
C CYS A 268 -7.98 9.36 19.73
N LEU A 269 -8.13 9.16 18.41
CA LEU A 269 -7.87 10.14 17.39
C LEU A 269 -9.13 10.48 16.59
N GLU A 270 -9.16 11.65 16.00
CA GLU A 270 -10.12 11.98 14.94
C GLU A 270 -10.03 10.96 13.80
N PHE A 271 -11.17 10.41 13.38
CA PHE A 271 -11.21 9.57 12.18
C PHE A 271 -11.16 10.43 10.93
N LEU A 272 -10.17 10.21 10.11
CA LEU A 272 -10.00 10.87 8.83
C LEU A 272 -10.26 9.86 7.69
N PRO A 273 -11.28 10.07 6.85
CA PRO A 273 -11.54 9.22 5.70
C PRO A 273 -10.55 9.54 4.57
N LEU A 274 -9.27 9.19 4.79
CA LEU A 274 -8.15 9.45 3.90
C LEU A 274 -7.47 8.15 3.51
N LEU A 275 -6.85 8.15 2.34
CA LEU A 275 -6.05 7.01 1.86
C LEU A 275 -4.60 7.15 2.34
N PRO A 276 -3.99 6.06 2.82
CA PRO A 276 -2.56 6.04 3.08
C PRO A 276 -1.78 6.00 1.76
N LEU A 277 -0.62 6.65 1.75
CA LEU A 277 0.20 6.79 0.54
C LEU A 277 0.66 5.45 -0.04
N ASN A 278 0.85 4.41 0.77
CA ASN A 278 1.22 3.08 0.28
C ASN A 278 0.16 2.50 -0.66
N GLU A 279 -1.13 2.68 -0.37
CA GLU A 279 -2.20 2.20 -1.24
C GLU A 279 -2.26 3.00 -2.55
N LEU A 280 -2.05 4.32 -2.47
CA LEU A 280 -1.96 5.17 -3.66
C LEU A 280 -0.72 4.84 -4.52
N TYR A 281 0.40 4.51 -3.88
CA TYR A 281 1.63 4.15 -4.56
C TYR A 281 1.52 2.82 -5.29
N VAL A 282 1.01 1.79 -4.63
CA VAL A 282 0.90 0.43 -5.17
C VAL A 282 -0.28 0.28 -6.13
N HIS A 283 -1.43 0.87 -5.82
CA HIS A 283 -2.70 0.58 -6.51
C HIS A 283 -3.30 1.78 -7.23
N GLY A 284 -2.91 3.01 -6.88
CA GLY A 284 -3.45 4.23 -7.47
C GLY A 284 -2.87 4.56 -8.84
N ARG A 285 -3.53 5.50 -9.52
CA ARG A 285 -3.12 6.06 -10.82
C ARG A 285 -2.88 7.56 -10.74
N ASN A 286 -2.50 8.03 -9.55
CA ASN A 286 -2.23 9.44 -9.31
C ASN A 286 -1.06 9.92 -10.20
N PRO A 287 -1.22 11.06 -10.89
CA PRO A 287 -0.22 11.57 -11.83
C PRO A 287 1.02 12.11 -11.09
N ILE A 288 2.10 12.35 -11.83
CA ILE A 288 3.39 12.79 -11.26
C ILE A 288 3.28 14.10 -10.46
N TRP A 289 2.45 15.04 -10.89
CA TRP A 289 2.24 16.30 -10.15
C TRP A 289 1.65 16.09 -8.74
N PHE A 290 0.85 15.03 -8.54
CA PHE A 290 0.36 14.63 -7.22
C PHE A 290 1.52 14.26 -6.30
N TRP A 291 2.48 13.47 -6.81
CA TRP A 291 3.64 13.03 -6.03
C TRP A 291 4.59 14.19 -5.73
N ARG A 292 4.79 15.12 -6.67
CA ARG A 292 5.54 16.35 -6.41
C ARG A 292 4.95 17.15 -5.25
N ASN A 293 3.64 17.37 -5.30
CA ASN A 293 2.93 18.06 -4.21
C ASN A 293 3.06 17.30 -2.87
N THR A 294 3.05 15.97 -2.91
CA THR A 294 3.26 15.14 -1.72
C THR A 294 4.67 15.32 -1.17
N PHE A 295 5.69 15.34 -2.01
CA PHE A 295 7.08 15.57 -1.61
C PHE A 295 7.28 16.97 -1.03
N ASP A 296 6.64 17.99 -1.59
CA ASP A 296 6.65 19.36 -1.03
C ASP A 296 6.03 19.41 0.37
N LEU A 297 4.93 18.70 0.62
CA LEU A 297 4.30 18.61 1.94
C LEU A 297 5.18 17.85 2.95
N ILE A 298 5.88 16.81 2.52
CA ILE A 298 6.83 16.08 3.35
C ILE A 298 8.03 16.96 3.70
N LYS A 299 8.54 17.73 2.73
CA LYS A 299 9.59 18.71 2.97
C LYS A 299 9.16 19.78 3.99
N ASP A 300 7.93 20.27 3.87
CA ASP A 300 7.35 21.23 4.82
C ASP A 300 7.27 20.63 6.26
N TYR A 301 6.88 19.35 6.37
CA TYR A 301 6.94 18.63 7.65
C TYR A 301 8.37 18.59 8.23
N PHE A 302 9.37 18.18 7.44
CA PHE A 302 10.77 18.15 7.90
C PHE A 302 11.28 19.55 8.31
N GLY A 303 10.91 20.60 7.56
CA GLY A 303 11.27 21.97 7.91
C GLY A 303 10.73 22.41 9.27
N HIS A 304 9.49 22.01 9.60
CA HIS A 304 8.92 22.27 10.92
C HIS A 304 9.51 21.37 12.01
N ALA A 305 9.78 20.09 11.71
CA ALA A 305 10.36 19.14 12.65
C ALA A 305 11.81 19.50 13.04
N ALA A 306 12.56 20.14 12.13
CA ALA A 306 13.93 20.60 12.36
C ALA A 306 14.03 22.02 12.95
N SER A 307 12.92 22.62 13.39
CA SER A 307 12.93 24.00 13.91
C SER A 307 13.79 24.11 15.18
N GLN A 308 14.76 25.02 15.17
CA GLN A 308 15.65 25.28 16.30
C GLN A 308 14.90 25.66 17.60
N GLU A 309 13.69 26.20 17.45
CA GLU A 309 12.81 26.54 18.58
C GLU A 309 12.57 25.36 19.53
N TYR A 310 12.65 24.12 19.02
CA TYR A 310 12.32 22.90 19.79
C TYR A 310 13.53 22.05 20.16
N LEU A 311 14.69 22.29 19.52
CA LEU A 311 15.85 21.39 19.59
C LEU A 311 16.93 21.83 20.59
N TYR A 312 16.77 22.96 21.27
CA TYR A 312 17.76 23.51 22.20
C TYR A 312 17.99 22.66 23.45
N ALA A 313 17.13 21.69 23.74
CA ALA A 313 17.19 20.83 24.92
C ALA A 313 17.86 19.47 24.65
N LEU A 314 18.36 19.22 23.41
CA LEU A 314 18.97 17.94 23.05
C LEU A 314 20.48 17.94 23.30
N ASP A 315 20.98 16.92 24.02
CA ASP A 315 22.41 16.66 24.17
C ASP A 315 22.96 15.95 22.90
N ALA A 316 24.10 16.40 22.40
CA ALA A 316 24.79 15.81 21.27
C ALA A 316 25.26 14.37 21.53
N THR A 317 25.53 14.02 22.79
CA THR A 317 26.02 12.70 23.22
C THR A 317 24.91 11.65 23.06
N ASP A 318 23.67 11.99 23.40
CA ASP A 318 22.52 11.10 23.26
C ASP A 318 22.24 10.73 21.80
N MET A 319 22.54 11.63 20.85
CA MET A 319 22.35 11.38 19.41
C MET A 319 23.28 10.31 18.85
N ASP A 320 24.53 10.21 19.30
CA ASP A 320 25.45 9.15 18.85
C ASP A 320 24.98 7.78 19.34
N GLU A 321 24.58 7.71 20.59
CA GLU A 321 24.06 6.48 21.19
C GLU A 321 22.78 6.01 20.53
N CYS A 322 21.88 6.96 20.22
CA CYS A 322 20.64 6.66 19.50
C CYS A 322 20.89 6.16 18.06
N ARG A 323 21.82 6.77 17.34
CA ARG A 323 22.21 6.33 15.99
C ARG A 323 22.88 4.95 16.02
N ASP A 324 23.80 4.72 16.95
CA ASP A 324 24.42 3.40 17.14
C ASP A 324 23.35 2.34 17.48
N SER A 325 22.45 2.67 18.40
CA SER A 325 21.34 1.76 18.74
C SER A 325 20.47 1.42 17.53
N LEU A 326 20.06 2.42 16.73
CA LEU A 326 19.17 2.24 15.60
C LEU A 326 19.80 1.50 14.43
N TYR A 327 21.03 1.88 14.05
CA TYR A 327 21.70 1.33 12.88
C TYR A 327 22.55 0.10 13.18
N CYS A 328 23.23 0.07 14.34
CA CYS A 328 24.15 -1.01 14.70
C CYS A 328 23.48 -2.06 15.59
N LYS A 329 23.21 -1.74 16.86
CA LYS A 329 22.75 -2.73 17.88
C LYS A 329 21.49 -3.46 17.45
N LYS A 330 20.48 -2.72 16.99
CA LYS A 330 19.21 -3.26 16.54
C LYS A 330 19.38 -4.17 15.33
N THR A 331 20.14 -3.76 14.31
CA THR A 331 20.33 -4.55 13.08
C THR A 331 21.09 -5.83 13.38
N LEU A 332 22.20 -5.75 14.11
CA LEU A 332 23.01 -6.92 14.45
C LEU A 332 22.26 -7.93 15.35
N SER A 333 21.48 -7.43 16.32
CA SER A 333 20.64 -8.28 17.18
C SER A 333 19.61 -9.04 16.35
N ARG A 334 18.94 -8.36 15.42
CA ARG A 334 17.92 -8.95 14.54
C ARG A 334 18.51 -9.92 13.52
N LEU A 335 19.68 -9.61 12.95
CA LEU A 335 20.40 -10.55 12.07
C LEU A 335 20.81 -11.82 12.79
N LYS A 336 21.27 -11.74 14.06
CA LYS A 336 21.53 -12.93 14.89
C LYS A 336 20.27 -13.76 15.12
N ALA A 337 19.13 -13.12 15.36
CA ALA A 337 17.85 -13.82 15.50
C ALA A 337 17.43 -14.49 14.18
N TYR A 338 17.63 -13.81 13.05
CA TYR A 338 17.37 -14.37 11.71
C TYR A 338 18.29 -15.55 11.41
N GLN A 339 19.60 -15.43 11.64
CA GLN A 339 20.56 -16.54 11.48
C GLN A 339 20.13 -17.79 12.26
N LYS A 340 19.71 -17.60 13.52
CA LYS A 340 19.26 -18.70 14.38
C LYS A 340 18.01 -19.40 13.83
N SER A 341 17.08 -18.67 13.24
CA SER A 341 15.82 -19.23 12.73
C SER A 341 15.94 -19.82 11.33
N SER A 342 16.74 -19.20 10.45
CA SER A 342 16.86 -19.58 9.04
C SER A 342 18.05 -20.51 8.74
N GLN A 343 19.01 -20.64 9.69
CA GLN A 343 20.27 -21.36 9.53
C GLN A 343 21.19 -20.80 8.41
N ILE A 344 20.93 -19.56 7.96
CA ILE A 344 21.78 -18.89 6.96
C ILE A 344 23.10 -18.48 7.61
N ASP A 345 24.22 -18.73 6.92
CA ASP A 345 25.51 -18.21 7.33
C ASP A 345 25.67 -16.75 6.87
N LEU A 346 25.76 -15.82 7.83
CA LEU A 346 25.91 -14.40 7.57
C LEU A 346 27.26 -14.00 6.96
N HIS A 347 28.26 -14.91 6.98
CA HIS A 347 29.61 -14.71 6.44
C HIS A 347 29.82 -15.33 5.06
N SER A 348 28.86 -16.06 4.54
CA SER A 348 28.91 -16.59 3.17
C SER A 348 28.88 -15.48 2.13
N ALA A 349 29.67 -15.64 1.06
CA ALA A 349 29.72 -14.68 -0.03
C ALA A 349 28.38 -14.60 -0.77
N ILE A 350 27.90 -13.38 -1.00
CA ILE A 350 26.70 -13.08 -1.74
C ILE A 350 27.06 -12.59 -3.14
N PHE A 351 26.34 -13.12 -4.12
CA PHE A 351 26.39 -12.67 -5.49
C PHE A 351 25.00 -12.13 -5.89
N TYR A 352 24.98 -11.05 -6.67
CA TYR A 352 23.76 -10.49 -7.20
C TYR A 352 23.99 -9.96 -8.61
N GLN A 353 23.31 -10.54 -9.60
CA GLN A 353 23.49 -10.27 -11.03
C GLN A 353 24.98 -10.37 -11.45
N GLY A 354 25.64 -11.47 -11.08
CA GLY A 354 27.04 -11.76 -11.41
C GLY A 354 28.09 -10.94 -10.63
N ILE A 355 27.67 -10.02 -9.75
CA ILE A 355 28.60 -9.18 -8.96
C ILE A 355 28.71 -9.75 -7.55
N LYS A 356 29.94 -9.95 -7.07
CA LYS A 356 30.22 -10.32 -5.69
C LYS A 356 30.07 -9.10 -4.78
N LEU A 357 29.11 -9.12 -3.86
CA LEU A 357 28.79 -8.03 -2.95
C LEU A 357 29.51 -8.10 -1.58
N GLY A 358 30.21 -9.18 -1.28
CA GLY A 358 30.68 -9.51 0.06
C GLY A 358 29.74 -10.49 0.76
N SER A 359 29.72 -10.50 2.08
CA SER A 359 28.77 -11.26 2.89
C SER A 359 27.66 -10.35 3.45
N ILE A 360 26.59 -10.94 4.01
CA ILE A 360 25.56 -10.15 4.71
C ILE A 360 26.18 -9.31 5.83
N TYR A 361 27.17 -9.90 6.52
CA TYR A 361 27.91 -9.19 7.58
C TYR A 361 28.70 -8.01 7.03
N ASP A 362 29.46 -8.19 5.92
CA ASP A 362 30.25 -7.12 5.30
C ASP A 362 29.35 -5.98 4.81
N ILE A 363 28.26 -6.29 4.10
CA ILE A 363 27.24 -5.32 3.66
C ILE A 363 26.70 -4.53 4.86
N THR A 364 26.38 -5.24 5.95
CA THR A 364 25.84 -4.60 7.16
C THR A 364 26.85 -3.64 7.78
N GLN A 365 28.13 -4.06 7.93
CA GLN A 365 29.18 -3.23 8.53
C GLN A 365 29.46 -1.98 7.68
N GLU A 366 29.54 -2.12 6.36
CA GLU A 366 29.74 -0.98 5.47
C GLU A 366 28.58 0.01 5.56
N CYS A 367 27.34 -0.47 5.52
CA CYS A 367 26.17 0.40 5.64
C CYS A 367 26.13 1.13 6.99
N ILE A 368 26.44 0.45 8.10
CA ILE A 368 26.54 1.07 9.43
C ILE A 368 27.61 2.16 9.43
N ALA A 369 28.81 1.86 8.92
CA ALA A 369 29.93 2.81 8.90
C ALA A 369 29.59 4.07 8.08
N LYS A 370 28.91 3.91 6.93
CA LYS A 370 28.45 5.05 6.13
C LYS A 370 27.42 5.89 6.88
N MET A 371 26.41 5.26 7.50
CA MET A 371 25.39 6.00 8.25
C MET A 371 25.97 6.77 9.44
N LEU A 372 26.90 6.18 10.20
CA LEU A 372 27.49 6.85 11.37
C LEU A 372 28.40 8.04 10.99
N LYS A 373 28.87 8.11 9.73
CA LYS A 373 29.66 9.24 9.22
C LYS A 373 28.81 10.45 8.81
N LEU A 374 27.52 10.26 8.54
CA LEU A 374 26.65 11.38 8.14
C LEU A 374 26.53 12.43 9.26
N PRO A 375 26.32 13.71 8.89
CA PRO A 375 26.06 14.76 9.87
C PRO A 375 24.85 14.44 10.74
N LYS A 376 24.96 14.67 12.04
CA LYS A 376 23.86 14.55 12.99
C LYS A 376 22.85 15.67 12.75
N ARG A 377 21.59 15.34 12.59
CA ARG A 377 20.51 16.30 12.34
C ARG A 377 19.34 15.98 13.27
N PRO A 378 19.35 16.52 14.51
CA PRO A 378 18.26 16.33 15.44
C PRO A 378 16.96 16.94 14.91
N VAL A 379 15.87 16.20 15.07
CA VAL A 379 14.52 16.63 14.70
C VAL A 379 13.49 16.10 15.71
N ILE A 380 12.27 16.63 15.65
CA ILE A 380 11.12 15.92 16.17
C ILE A 380 10.84 14.77 15.20
N MET A 381 11.21 13.56 15.62
CA MET A 381 11.19 12.37 14.80
C MET A 381 9.84 11.65 14.89
N HIS A 382 9.31 11.21 13.77
CA HIS A 382 8.18 10.29 13.74
C HIS A 382 8.62 8.86 14.11
N GLY A 383 9.77 8.44 13.62
CA GLY A 383 10.40 7.15 13.91
C GLY A 383 9.85 5.96 13.13
N ASP A 384 8.76 6.16 12.36
CA ASP A 384 8.21 5.18 11.42
C ASP A 384 7.52 5.87 10.23
N LEU A 385 8.24 6.82 9.59
CA LEU A 385 7.72 7.71 8.54
C LEU A 385 7.66 6.99 7.17
N CYS A 386 6.97 5.85 7.11
CA CYS A 386 6.71 5.11 5.88
C CYS A 386 5.33 5.48 5.29
N PHE A 387 5.11 5.15 4.03
CA PHE A 387 3.88 5.51 3.32
C PHE A 387 2.59 4.96 3.95
N SER A 388 2.64 3.81 4.63
CA SER A 388 1.48 3.27 5.34
C SER A 388 1.03 4.15 6.52
N ASN A 389 1.93 4.96 7.07
CA ASN A 389 1.67 5.86 8.19
C ASN A 389 1.43 7.32 7.75
N MET A 390 1.30 7.55 6.45
CA MET A 390 1.05 8.85 5.84
C MET A 390 -0.30 8.86 5.14
N LEU A 391 -1.28 9.55 5.69
CA LEU A 391 -2.59 9.74 5.09
C LEU A 391 -2.59 11.04 4.28
N PHE A 392 -3.13 10.99 3.07
CA PHE A 392 -3.16 12.14 2.17
C PHE A 392 -4.59 12.66 1.96
N ASP A 393 -4.79 13.94 2.25
CA ASP A 393 -6.02 14.68 1.98
C ASP A 393 -5.88 15.38 0.62
N THR A 394 -6.42 14.79 -0.43
CA THR A 394 -6.36 15.31 -1.80
C THR A 394 -7.12 16.64 -1.93
N ARG A 395 -8.21 16.83 -1.20
CA ARG A 395 -9.08 18.01 -1.25
C ARG A 395 -8.47 19.19 -0.49
N GLY A 396 -7.97 18.91 0.73
CA GLY A 396 -7.34 19.92 1.58
C GLY A 396 -5.86 20.12 1.30
N ARG A 397 -5.24 19.32 0.46
CA ARG A 397 -3.78 19.26 0.21
C ARG A 397 -3.01 19.23 1.52
N ARG A 398 -3.32 18.23 2.35
CA ARG A 398 -2.72 18.06 3.67
C ARG A 398 -2.20 16.64 3.85
N LEU A 399 -1.09 16.54 4.57
CA LEU A 399 -0.52 15.29 5.01
C LEU A 399 -0.90 15.06 6.48
N LYS A 400 -1.25 13.82 6.82
CA LYS A 400 -1.57 13.40 8.19
C LYS A 400 -0.78 12.16 8.55
N LEU A 401 -0.03 12.24 9.64
CA LEU A 401 0.88 11.21 10.14
C LEU A 401 0.23 10.47 11.30
N ILE A 402 0.33 9.15 11.29
CA ILE A 402 -0.21 8.24 12.31
C ILE A 402 0.85 7.23 12.72
N ASP A 403 0.65 6.54 13.82
CA ASP A 403 1.51 5.45 14.31
C ASP A 403 2.99 5.85 14.53
N PRO A 404 3.26 6.94 15.28
CA PRO A 404 4.63 7.36 15.58
C PRO A 404 5.31 6.37 16.55
N ARG A 405 6.64 6.40 16.60
CA ARG A 405 7.41 5.54 17.49
C ARG A 405 7.35 5.99 18.95
N GLY A 406 7.58 7.26 19.23
CA GLY A 406 7.50 7.86 20.57
C GLY A 406 8.54 7.39 21.60
N LEU A 407 9.59 6.66 21.19
CA LEU A 407 10.65 6.12 22.03
C LEU A 407 12.03 6.51 21.52
N ASP A 408 12.96 6.80 22.45
CA ASP A 408 14.39 6.94 22.18
C ASP A 408 15.11 5.58 22.12
N CYS A 409 16.45 5.61 22.16
CA CYS A 409 17.29 4.42 22.10
C CYS A 409 17.38 3.62 23.42
N HIS A 410 16.91 4.19 24.50
CA HIS A 410 16.87 3.59 25.84
C HIS A 410 15.46 3.17 26.26
N ASP A 411 14.52 3.16 25.30
CA ASP A 411 13.09 2.91 25.52
C ASP A 411 12.42 3.94 26.45
N ASN A 412 13.00 5.16 26.58
CA ASN A 412 12.33 6.28 27.23
C ASN A 412 11.39 6.97 26.25
N PHE A 413 10.31 7.54 26.78
CA PHE A 413 9.38 8.32 25.95
C PHE A 413 10.05 9.59 25.42
N SER A 414 10.10 9.74 24.10
CA SER A 414 10.76 10.85 23.44
C SER A 414 10.08 11.17 22.10
N ILE A 415 10.07 12.45 21.75
CA ILE A 415 9.65 12.90 20.43
C ILE A 415 10.85 13.19 19.52
N PHE A 416 12.07 13.02 20.00
CA PHE A 416 13.29 13.44 19.32
C PHE A 416 14.04 12.27 18.66
N GLY A 417 14.81 12.58 17.63
CA GLY A 417 15.69 11.62 16.96
C GLY A 417 16.45 12.25 15.79
N ASP A 418 17.02 11.41 14.93
CA ASP A 418 17.78 11.83 13.74
C ASP A 418 16.90 11.83 12.49
N VAL A 419 16.91 12.91 11.72
CA VAL A 419 16.16 13.07 10.49
C VAL A 419 16.48 12.00 9.44
N SER A 420 17.72 11.50 9.42
CA SER A 420 18.17 10.47 8.47
C SER A 420 17.36 9.17 8.63
N TYR A 421 16.88 8.87 9.83
CA TYR A 421 16.06 7.68 10.07
C TYR A 421 14.65 7.82 9.47
N ASP A 422 14.01 8.97 9.65
CA ASP A 422 12.69 9.24 9.03
C ASP A 422 12.79 9.32 7.51
N LEU A 423 13.86 9.95 6.99
CA LEU A 423 14.10 9.98 5.54
C LEU A 423 14.39 8.58 4.98
N ALA A 424 15.11 7.72 5.73
CA ALA A 424 15.32 6.32 5.35
C ALA A 424 14.02 5.52 5.34
N LYS A 425 13.14 5.73 6.31
CA LYS A 425 11.80 5.11 6.33
C LYS A 425 10.95 5.53 5.13
N LEU A 426 11.04 6.78 4.72
CA LEU A 426 10.37 7.28 3.52
C LEU A 426 10.96 6.64 2.25
N ALA A 427 12.28 6.62 2.11
CA ALA A 427 12.96 5.99 0.97
C ALA A 427 12.74 4.47 0.92
N HIS A 428 12.55 3.83 2.07
CA HIS A 428 12.19 2.42 2.18
C HIS A 428 10.84 2.11 1.49
N SER A 429 9.86 3.02 1.58
CA SER A 429 8.59 2.90 0.83
C SER A 429 8.80 3.16 -0.67
N VAL A 430 9.50 4.25 -1.05
CA VAL A 430 9.55 4.71 -2.46
C VAL A 430 10.58 3.90 -3.26
N VAL A 431 11.86 4.00 -2.91
CA VAL A 431 12.96 3.34 -3.64
C VAL A 431 13.10 1.89 -3.22
N GLY A 432 12.88 1.63 -1.94
CA GLY A 432 12.94 0.30 -1.35
C GLY A 432 11.80 -0.62 -1.77
N MET A 433 10.72 -0.10 -2.36
CA MET A 433 9.56 -0.90 -2.80
C MET A 433 8.93 -1.75 -1.69
N TYR A 434 9.06 -1.33 -0.43
CA TYR A 434 8.56 -2.08 0.72
C TYR A 434 7.07 -2.41 0.60
N ASP A 435 6.27 -1.42 0.22
CA ASP A 435 4.82 -1.56 0.12
C ASP A 435 4.41 -2.53 -1.00
N PHE A 436 5.21 -2.65 -2.06
CA PHE A 436 5.05 -3.67 -3.11
C PHE A 436 5.32 -5.08 -2.57
N ILE A 437 6.36 -5.25 -1.75
CA ILE A 437 6.65 -6.53 -1.09
C ILE A 437 5.50 -6.91 -0.15
N ILE A 438 4.99 -5.99 0.64
CA ILE A 438 3.85 -6.23 1.55
C ILE A 438 2.57 -6.58 0.77
N ALA A 439 2.36 -5.98 -0.39
CA ALA A 439 1.22 -6.27 -1.25
C ALA A 439 1.40 -7.55 -2.10
N GLY A 440 2.58 -8.17 -2.07
CA GLY A 440 2.89 -9.35 -2.89
C GLY A 440 3.03 -9.02 -4.39
N ARG A 441 3.52 -7.83 -4.71
CA ARG A 441 3.72 -7.33 -6.08
C ARG A 441 5.19 -7.38 -6.45
N PHE A 442 5.75 -8.55 -6.45
CA PHE A 442 7.14 -8.85 -6.81
C PHE A 442 7.23 -10.27 -7.36
N GLU A 443 8.30 -10.54 -8.07
CA GLU A 443 8.69 -11.87 -8.52
C GLU A 443 10.14 -12.14 -8.11
N ILE A 444 10.42 -13.37 -7.69
CA ILE A 444 11.79 -13.83 -7.41
C ILE A 444 12.17 -14.82 -8.51
N ILE A 445 13.21 -14.48 -9.26
CA ILE A 445 13.71 -15.27 -10.38
C ILE A 445 15.03 -15.90 -9.96
N ALA A 446 15.13 -17.24 -10.07
CA ALA A 446 16.40 -17.93 -9.93
C ALA A 446 17.22 -17.73 -11.21
N SER A 447 18.44 -17.23 -11.09
CA SER A 447 19.40 -17.14 -12.20
C SER A 447 20.39 -18.30 -12.11
N HIS A 448 20.58 -18.98 -13.24
CA HIS A 448 21.50 -20.12 -13.39
C HIS A 448 22.69 -19.77 -14.28
N GLU A 449 22.92 -18.47 -14.56
CA GLU A 449 23.97 -18.05 -15.48
C GLU A 449 25.39 -18.08 -14.88
N ALA A 450 25.50 -18.27 -13.57
CA ALA A 450 26.77 -18.35 -12.85
C ALA A 450 26.93 -19.73 -12.16
N ASP A 451 28.16 -20.09 -11.81
CA ASP A 451 28.46 -21.30 -11.01
C ASP A 451 27.82 -21.30 -9.60
N HIS A 452 27.06 -20.26 -9.29
CA HIS A 452 26.37 -20.05 -8.01
C HIS A 452 24.87 -19.81 -8.24
N ALA A 453 24.05 -20.35 -7.35
CA ALA A 453 22.61 -20.07 -7.36
C ALA A 453 22.37 -18.62 -6.91
N GLU A 454 21.90 -17.79 -7.82
CA GLU A 454 21.52 -16.39 -7.55
C GLU A 454 20.00 -16.23 -7.60
N TYR A 455 19.50 -15.34 -6.75
CA TYR A 455 18.09 -14.95 -6.77
C TYR A 455 17.99 -13.44 -7.04
N ILE A 456 17.18 -13.07 -8.01
CA ILE A 456 16.95 -11.69 -8.40
C ILE A 456 15.50 -11.35 -8.08
N ILE A 457 15.28 -10.21 -7.41
CA ILE A 457 13.93 -9.68 -7.24
C ILE A 457 13.60 -8.77 -8.41
N HIS A 458 12.41 -8.99 -8.97
CA HIS A 458 11.85 -8.16 -10.01
C HIS A 458 10.58 -7.47 -9.53
N PHE A 459 10.49 -6.16 -9.78
CA PHE A 459 9.30 -5.35 -9.59
C PHE A 459 8.86 -4.84 -10.95
N ASP A 460 7.61 -5.08 -11.29
CA ASP A 460 7.05 -4.59 -12.55
C ASP A 460 6.82 -3.08 -12.48
N MET A 461 7.85 -2.34 -12.89
CA MET A 461 7.84 -0.88 -12.93
C MET A 461 7.14 -0.38 -14.20
N ASP A 462 6.14 0.47 -14.02
CA ASP A 462 5.61 1.28 -15.11
C ASP A 462 6.34 2.64 -15.19
N GLU A 463 6.21 3.34 -16.30
CA GLU A 463 6.83 4.66 -16.51
C GLU A 463 6.47 5.65 -15.38
N ARG A 464 5.27 5.55 -14.82
CA ARG A 464 4.82 6.39 -13.70
C ARG A 464 5.67 6.15 -12.45
N LEU A 465 5.88 4.89 -12.09
CA LEU A 465 6.68 4.51 -10.91
C LEU A 465 8.15 4.89 -11.08
N GLU A 466 8.72 4.65 -12.26
CA GLU A 466 10.09 5.04 -12.59
C GLU A 466 10.29 6.55 -12.43
N ARG A 467 9.35 7.36 -12.95
CA ARG A 467 9.40 8.82 -12.81
C ARG A 467 9.24 9.26 -11.36
N ILE A 468 8.36 8.64 -10.58
CA ILE A 468 8.20 8.97 -9.15
C ILE A 468 9.51 8.71 -8.40
N GLN A 469 10.16 7.57 -8.64
CA GLN A 469 11.43 7.23 -7.99
C GLN A 469 12.56 8.16 -8.42
N ALA A 470 12.66 8.47 -9.72
CA ALA A 470 13.68 9.39 -10.23
C ALA A 470 13.54 10.80 -9.62
N GLU A 471 12.32 11.31 -9.54
CA GLU A 471 12.06 12.61 -8.90
C GLU A 471 12.31 12.57 -7.39
N PHE A 472 11.96 11.47 -6.72
CA PHE A 472 12.21 11.29 -5.29
C PHE A 472 13.70 11.30 -4.97
N LEU A 473 14.52 10.59 -5.74
CA LEU A 473 15.98 10.53 -5.55
C LEU A 473 16.66 11.91 -5.71
N GLN A 474 16.11 12.76 -6.57
CA GLN A 474 16.65 14.12 -6.81
C GLN A 474 16.04 15.18 -5.88
N PHE A 475 14.98 14.82 -5.13
CA PHE A 475 14.26 15.78 -4.31
C PHE A 475 15.00 16.07 -3.00
N ARG A 476 15.17 17.35 -2.68
CA ARG A 476 15.82 17.81 -1.45
C ARG A 476 14.80 17.98 -0.33
N PHE A 477 14.61 16.94 0.47
CA PHE A 477 13.74 16.95 1.64
C PHE A 477 14.34 17.71 2.81
N VAL A 478 15.65 17.56 2.99
CA VAL A 478 16.43 18.13 4.10
C VAL A 478 17.68 18.78 3.54
N ASP A 479 18.04 19.98 4.02
CA ASP A 479 19.24 20.66 3.55
C ASP A 479 20.50 19.91 3.99
N GLY A 480 21.39 19.65 3.03
CA GLY A 480 22.69 19.01 3.27
C GLY A 480 22.63 17.50 3.52
N ILE A 481 21.51 16.85 3.21
CA ILE A 481 21.38 15.38 3.14
C ILE A 481 20.61 15.07 1.86
N GLU A 482 21.23 14.33 0.96
CA GLU A 482 20.57 13.82 -0.24
C GLU A 482 19.96 12.44 0.02
N VAL A 483 18.95 12.05 -0.77
CA VAL A 483 18.32 10.74 -0.59
C VAL A 483 19.31 9.60 -0.80
N ILE A 484 20.29 9.79 -1.68
CA ILE A 484 21.32 8.78 -1.93
C ILE A 484 22.19 8.51 -0.70
N ASP A 485 22.44 9.52 0.13
CA ASP A 485 23.28 9.39 1.33
C ASP A 485 22.68 8.47 2.38
N ILE A 486 21.32 8.35 2.41
CA ILE A 486 20.62 7.52 3.40
C ILE A 486 20.28 6.12 2.87
N MET A 487 20.62 5.78 1.62
CA MET A 487 20.34 4.45 1.08
C MET A 487 20.99 3.31 1.85
N PRO A 488 22.19 3.47 2.47
CA PRO A 488 22.72 2.46 3.39
C PRO A 488 21.76 2.15 4.56
N ALA A 489 21.05 3.14 5.11
CA ALA A 489 20.04 2.90 6.15
C ALA A 489 18.84 2.13 5.61
N VAL A 490 18.46 2.34 4.35
CA VAL A 490 17.37 1.57 3.71
C VAL A 490 17.74 0.09 3.61
N VAL A 491 18.99 -0.22 3.25
CA VAL A 491 19.52 -1.60 3.27
C VAL A 491 19.43 -2.20 4.68
N LEU A 492 19.89 -1.46 5.70
CA LEU A 492 19.82 -1.88 7.10
C LEU A 492 18.38 -2.11 7.58
N LEU A 493 17.43 -1.29 7.13
CA LEU A 493 16.02 -1.47 7.43
C LEU A 493 15.52 -2.83 6.93
N PHE A 494 15.78 -3.20 5.67
CA PHE A 494 15.39 -4.50 5.12
C PHE A 494 16.04 -5.66 5.87
N LEU A 495 17.35 -5.59 6.12
CA LEU A 495 18.07 -6.62 6.88
C LEU A 495 17.53 -6.76 8.31
N SER A 496 17.22 -5.65 8.97
CA SER A 496 16.70 -5.66 10.33
C SER A 496 15.24 -6.15 10.45
N MET A 497 14.48 -6.17 9.34
CA MET A 497 13.08 -6.62 9.34
C MET A 497 12.90 -8.11 9.12
N LEU A 498 13.94 -8.84 8.70
CA LEU A 498 13.85 -10.26 8.36
C LEU A 498 13.18 -11.12 9.46
N PRO A 499 13.55 -11.05 10.74
CA PRO A 499 12.90 -11.87 11.77
C PRO A 499 11.45 -11.47 12.05
N LEU A 500 11.04 -10.24 11.71
CA LEU A 500 9.68 -9.76 11.92
C LEU A 500 8.67 -10.31 10.90
N HIS A 501 9.16 -10.89 9.80
CA HIS A 501 8.37 -11.48 8.72
C HIS A 501 8.53 -13.00 8.64
N ALA A 502 8.87 -13.66 9.75
CA ALA A 502 9.05 -15.11 9.80
C ALA A 502 7.75 -15.89 9.52
N ASP A 503 6.58 -15.27 9.73
CA ASP A 503 5.26 -15.80 9.38
C ASP A 503 4.98 -15.84 7.87
N ARG A 504 5.79 -15.11 7.07
CA ARG A 504 5.67 -15.01 5.61
C ARG A 504 7.03 -15.20 4.94
N PRO A 505 7.47 -16.46 4.73
CA PRO A 505 8.79 -16.78 4.15
C PRO A 505 9.02 -16.16 2.77
N ASP A 506 7.97 -16.02 1.95
CA ASP A 506 8.01 -15.36 0.66
C ASP A 506 8.42 -13.88 0.78
N ARG A 507 7.83 -13.14 1.73
CA ARG A 507 8.19 -11.74 2.00
C ARG A 507 9.58 -11.63 2.61
N GLN A 508 9.91 -12.53 3.53
CA GLN A 508 11.22 -12.54 4.18
C GLN A 508 12.35 -12.72 3.16
N GLN A 509 12.17 -13.66 2.22
CA GLN A 509 13.11 -13.88 1.12
C GLN A 509 13.18 -12.66 0.19
N ALA A 510 12.03 -12.08 -0.18
CA ALA A 510 11.98 -10.87 -1.00
C ALA A 510 12.72 -9.70 -0.35
N MET A 511 12.56 -9.49 0.96
CA MET A 511 13.25 -8.44 1.71
C MET A 511 14.76 -8.63 1.72
N LEU A 512 15.23 -9.88 1.88
CA LEU A 512 16.67 -10.18 1.85
C LEU A 512 17.27 -9.90 0.48
N ILE A 513 16.65 -10.40 -0.59
CA ILE A 513 17.14 -10.20 -1.96
C ILE A 513 17.07 -8.71 -2.34
N ASN A 514 16.02 -8.01 -1.90
CA ASN A 514 15.88 -6.58 -2.15
C ASN A 514 16.94 -5.74 -1.41
N ALA A 515 17.40 -6.18 -0.23
CA ALA A 515 18.55 -5.55 0.42
C ALA A 515 19.82 -5.65 -0.44
N PHE A 516 20.04 -6.79 -1.12
CA PHE A 516 21.18 -6.96 -2.03
C PHE A 516 21.03 -6.10 -3.29
N ARG A 517 19.81 -6.00 -3.86
CA ARG A 517 19.53 -5.09 -4.97
C ARG A 517 19.89 -3.65 -4.61
N LEU A 518 19.34 -3.15 -3.50
CA LEU A 518 19.57 -1.78 -3.05
C LEU A 518 21.03 -1.50 -2.72
N TYR A 519 21.71 -2.45 -2.08
CA TYR A 519 23.14 -2.32 -1.80
C TYR A 519 23.96 -2.21 -3.09
N LYS A 520 23.71 -3.09 -4.07
CA LYS A 520 24.36 -3.03 -5.38
C LYS A 520 24.12 -1.70 -6.07
N GLU A 521 22.86 -1.29 -6.20
CA GLU A 521 22.46 -0.13 -7.01
C GLU A 521 22.88 1.21 -6.41
N TYR A 522 22.86 1.35 -5.08
CA TYR A 522 22.98 2.65 -4.43
C TYR A 522 24.16 2.78 -3.45
N VAL A 523 24.78 1.68 -3.05
CA VAL A 523 25.86 1.72 -2.06
C VAL A 523 27.19 1.28 -2.67
N HIS A 524 27.19 0.12 -3.33
CA HIS A 524 28.40 -0.49 -3.89
C HIS A 524 28.93 0.27 -5.12
N ILE A 525 28.07 0.66 -6.05
CA ILE A 525 28.48 1.39 -7.27
C ILE A 525 29.11 2.73 -6.91
N HIS A 526 28.47 3.49 -6.02
CA HIS A 526 29.01 4.78 -5.59
C HIS A 526 30.31 4.66 -4.80
N SER A 527 30.57 3.54 -4.12
CA SER A 527 31.85 3.28 -3.46
C SER A 527 32.98 3.08 -4.48
N VAL A 528 32.69 2.42 -5.60
CA VAL A 528 33.67 2.17 -6.68
C VAL A 528 33.99 3.45 -7.44
N GLU A 529 32.99 4.29 -7.71
CA GLU A 529 33.19 5.58 -8.38
C GLU A 529 34.05 6.54 -7.53
N HIS A 530 33.76 6.69 -6.24
CA HIS A 530 34.58 7.52 -5.35
C HIS A 530 36.00 7.00 -5.20
N SER A 531 36.19 5.68 -5.08
CA SER A 531 37.56 5.10 -5.00
C SER A 531 38.35 5.26 -6.30
N SER A 532 37.69 5.29 -7.46
CA SER A 532 38.36 5.55 -8.74
C SER A 532 38.76 7.02 -8.92
N ILE A 533 37.94 7.96 -8.41
CA ILE A 533 38.23 9.39 -8.43
C ILE A 533 39.36 9.71 -7.45
N ASP A 534 39.34 9.17 -6.22
CA ASP A 534 40.40 9.35 -5.24
C ASP A 534 41.76 8.78 -5.74
N ASN A 535 41.73 7.60 -6.38
CA ASN A 535 42.94 7.02 -6.99
C ASN A 535 43.46 7.85 -8.18
N GLN A 536 42.60 8.50 -8.97
CA GLN A 536 43.01 9.42 -10.03
C GLN A 536 43.58 10.72 -9.47
N LEU A 537 43.03 11.26 -8.37
CA LEU A 537 43.54 12.43 -7.68
C LEU A 537 44.91 12.14 -7.04
N VAL A 538 45.05 11.01 -6.35
CA VAL A 538 46.34 10.60 -5.74
C VAL A 538 47.39 10.36 -6.83
N HIS A 539 46.99 9.77 -7.98
CA HIS A 539 47.93 9.57 -9.10
C HIS A 539 48.32 10.90 -9.77
N SER A 540 47.38 11.84 -9.88
CA SER A 540 47.69 13.20 -10.39
C SER A 540 48.59 14.02 -9.45
N GLU A 541 48.37 13.91 -8.14
CA GLU A 541 49.26 14.55 -7.15
C GLU A 541 50.66 13.93 -7.12
N GLN A 542 50.78 12.60 -7.26
CA GLN A 542 52.10 11.96 -7.38
C GLN A 542 52.82 12.34 -8.66
N VAL A 543 52.11 12.46 -9.79
CA VAL A 543 52.71 12.95 -11.06
C VAL A 543 53.11 14.41 -10.95
N TYR A 544 52.29 15.25 -10.29
CA TYR A 544 52.61 16.67 -10.09
C TYR A 544 53.83 16.88 -9.18
N ASN A 545 53.95 16.10 -8.10
CA ASN A 545 55.12 16.17 -7.20
C ASN A 545 56.40 15.63 -7.87
N ASN A 546 56.33 14.61 -8.71
CA ASN A 546 57.47 14.11 -9.49
C ASN A 546 57.94 15.07 -10.59
N ILE A 547 57.06 15.98 -11.07
CA ILE A 547 57.45 17.04 -12.03
C ILE A 547 58.09 18.23 -11.31
N LEU A 548 57.81 18.46 -10.04
CA LEU A 548 58.41 19.53 -9.24
C LEU A 548 59.77 19.15 -8.66
N GLU A 549 60.12 17.86 -8.58
CA GLU A 549 61.42 17.37 -8.12
C GLU A 549 62.40 17.05 -9.26
N SER A 550 61.99 17.19 -10.51
CA SER A 550 62.84 17.08 -11.71
C SER A 550 63.17 18.47 -12.30
#